data_493895ad8671b0d3ce33e5e00f001e08
#
_entry.id   493895ad8671b0d3ce33e5e00f001e08
#
_cell.length_a   1.000
_cell.length_b   1.000
_cell.length_c   1.000
_cell.angle_alpha   90.00
_cell.angle_beta   90.00
_cell.angle_gamma   90.00
#
_symmetry.space_group_name_H-M   'P 1'
#
loop_
_entity.id
_entity.type
_entity.pdbx_description
1 polymer ?
#
loop_
_entity_poly.entity_id
_entity_poly.type
_entity_poly.pdbx_seq_one_letter_code
_entity_poly.pdbx_strand_id
1 'polypeptide(L)'
;LQPSGPPTLSDTTASYSPRRRLTGHRWTSHAFEGLVCVEDEGGYGFVDTDNRPVIPARFRWAGDFREGRAEVETETGMGLIDREGRYVIRPEYEIVDYDPAQSVVRVRQHGRWALFDYLGRRLTEFGAADDREETD
;
A
#
# COMPACT_ATOMS: atom_id res chain seq x y z
N LEU A 1 31.75 5.39 -17.54
CA LEU A 1 31.21 5.33 -17.62
C LEU A 1 31.20 5.30 -17.60
N GLN A 2 30.93 5.09 -17.39
CA GLN A 2 30.34 4.93 -17.50
C GLN A 2 30.10 4.98 -17.52
N PRO A 3 30.24 4.88 -17.40
CA PRO A 3 29.60 4.79 -17.60
C PRO A 3 29.42 4.96 -17.58
N SER A 4 29.18 4.60 -17.13
CA SER A 4 28.53 4.67 -17.22
C SER A 4 28.20 4.67 -17.32
N GLY A 5 28.08 4.41 -17.14
CA GLY A 5 27.28 4.11 -17.33
C GLY A 5 27.04 3.91 -17.29
N PRO A 6 26.67 3.67 -17.09
CA PRO A 6 26.07 3.23 -17.15
C PRO A 6 25.99 2.87 -17.23
N PRO A 7 25.60 2.52 -16.94
CA PRO A 7 25.10 1.92 -17.05
C PRO A 7 25.04 1.50 -17.08
N THR A 8 24.68 1.03 -16.73
CA THR A 8 24.18 0.55 -16.74
C THR A 8 24.14 0.12 -16.55
N LEU A 9 23.87 -0.39 -16.25
CA LEU A 9 23.34 -0.89 -16.10
C LEU A 9 23.35 -1.26 -16.00
N SER A 10 23.23 -1.53 -15.84
CA SER A 10 22.83 -1.88 -15.74
C SER A 10 22.83 -2.11 -15.60
N ASP A 11 22.61 -2.52 -15.41
CA ASP A 11 22.17 -2.77 -15.23
C ASP A 11 21.91 -3.12 -15.16
N THR A 12 21.53 -3.58 -15.00
CA THR A 12 20.87 -3.97 -14.84
C THR A 12 20.54 -4.30 -14.73
N THR A 13 20.14 -4.69 -14.54
CA THR A 13 19.54 -5.01 -14.28
C THR A 13 19.14 -5.00 -14.13
N ALA A 14 18.75 -5.36 -13.92
CA ALA A 14 18.24 -5.31 -13.61
C ALA A 14 18.02 -5.03 -13.35
N SER A 15 17.95 -5.26 -13.27
CA SER A 15 17.78 -4.90 -12.89
C SER A 15 17.82 -4.18 -12.57
N TYR A 16 18.11 -4.87 -12.83
CA TYR A 16 17.74 -3.72 -12.48
C TYR A 16 18.47 -2.89 -11.49
N SER A 17 19.16 -2.10 -11.65
CA SER A 17 19.51 -1.23 -10.58
C SER A 17 18.75 0.06 -10.69
N PRO A 18 17.52 -0.02 -10.48
CA PRO A 18 16.68 1.15 -10.66
C PRO A 18 16.85 2.17 -9.57
N ARG A 19 17.67 1.89 -8.59
CA ARG A 19 17.78 2.80 -7.48
C ARG A 19 18.17 4.17 -7.87
N ARG A 20 19.01 4.31 -8.88
CA ARG A 20 19.40 5.64 -9.30
C ARG A 20 18.21 6.46 -9.78
N ARG A 21 17.27 5.78 -10.38
CA ARG A 21 16.11 6.48 -10.89
C ARG A 21 15.13 6.85 -9.80
N LEU A 22 15.33 6.27 -8.61
CA LEU A 22 14.44 6.52 -7.50
C LEU A 22 15.04 7.50 -6.52
N THR A 23 15.90 8.39 -7.02
CA THR A 23 16.47 9.41 -6.14
C THR A 23 15.43 10.46 -5.87
N GLY A 24 15.66 11.23 -4.83
CA GLY A 24 14.76 12.30 -4.46
C GLY A 24 13.77 11.93 -3.40
N HIS A 25 13.79 10.69 -2.95
CA HIS A 25 12.86 10.22 -1.92
C HIS A 25 13.65 9.92 -0.65
N ARG A 26 13.00 10.11 0.50
CA ARG A 26 13.63 9.77 1.77
C ARG A 26 13.81 8.28 1.92
N TRP A 27 12.89 7.52 1.36
CA TRP A 27 12.90 6.08 1.52
C TRP A 27 12.11 5.47 0.38
N THR A 28 12.52 4.29 -0.05
CA THR A 28 11.77 3.56 -1.07
C THR A 28 11.71 2.11 -0.67
N SER A 29 10.62 1.44 -1.04
CA SER A 29 10.50 0.01 -0.86
C SER A 29 11.10 -0.70 -2.08
N HIS A 30 11.03 -2.01 -2.05
CA HIS A 30 11.21 -2.77 -3.28
C HIS A 30 9.97 -2.58 -4.15
N ALA A 31 10.12 -2.92 -5.42
CA ALA A 31 8.97 -2.84 -6.32
C ALA A 31 8.04 -4.03 -6.09
N PHE A 32 6.76 -3.75 -6.03
CA PHE A 32 5.73 -4.79 -5.94
C PHE A 32 4.68 -4.46 -6.97
N GLU A 33 4.45 -5.38 -7.89
CA GLU A 33 3.48 -5.21 -8.97
C GLU A 33 3.78 -3.96 -9.80
N GLY A 34 5.07 -3.66 -9.97
CA GLY A 34 5.48 -2.52 -10.78
C GLY A 34 5.39 -1.19 -10.06
N LEU A 35 5.08 -1.17 -8.78
CA LEU A 35 4.96 0.05 -8.01
C LEU A 35 5.91 0.01 -6.84
N VAL A 36 6.52 1.15 -6.56
CA VAL A 36 7.46 1.31 -5.47
C VAL A 36 6.88 2.32 -4.51
N CYS A 37 6.74 1.93 -3.25
CA CYS A 37 6.31 2.85 -2.23
C CYS A 37 7.46 3.77 -1.88
N VAL A 38 7.20 5.05 -1.82
CA VAL A 38 8.23 6.05 -1.52
C VAL A 38 7.75 6.93 -0.38
N GLU A 39 8.71 7.42 0.39
CA GLU A 39 8.42 8.40 1.43
C GLU A 39 9.03 9.72 1.01
N ASP A 40 8.19 10.75 0.98
CA ASP A 40 8.59 12.11 0.66
C ASP A 40 8.08 13.02 1.76
N GLU A 41 8.26 14.32 1.59
CA GLU A 41 7.83 15.26 2.60
C GLU A 41 6.33 15.22 2.83
N GLY A 42 5.57 14.95 1.80
CA GLY A 42 4.11 14.91 1.94
C GLY A 42 3.58 13.62 2.51
N GLY A 43 4.45 12.62 2.73
CA GLY A 43 4.06 11.34 3.24
C GLY A 43 4.47 10.22 2.31
N TYR A 44 3.70 9.15 2.30
CA TYR A 44 3.99 7.99 1.48
C TYR A 44 3.14 8.02 0.22
N GLY A 45 3.72 7.61 -0.88
CA GLY A 45 3.04 7.47 -2.15
C GLY A 45 3.71 6.40 -2.96
N PHE A 46 3.43 6.37 -4.26
CA PHE A 46 3.96 5.31 -5.12
C PHE A 46 4.44 5.89 -6.44
N VAL A 47 5.55 5.36 -6.92
CA VAL A 47 6.08 5.66 -8.23
C VAL A 47 6.23 4.36 -8.97
N ASP A 48 6.37 4.44 -10.30
CA ASP A 48 6.69 3.23 -11.08
C ASP A 48 8.20 3.00 -11.01
N THR A 49 8.66 1.96 -11.69
CA THR A 49 10.07 1.60 -11.61
C THR A 49 10.96 2.57 -12.37
N ASP A 50 10.39 3.50 -13.11
CA ASP A 50 11.12 4.58 -13.75
C ASP A 50 11.03 5.86 -12.96
N ASN A 51 10.56 5.78 -11.71
CA ASN A 51 10.46 6.93 -10.81
C ASN A 51 9.40 7.94 -11.25
N ARG A 52 8.42 7.52 -12.03
CA ARG A 52 7.34 8.41 -12.41
C ARG A 52 6.24 8.32 -11.37
N PRO A 53 5.70 9.46 -10.93
CA PRO A 53 4.66 9.44 -9.92
C PRO A 53 3.41 8.73 -10.42
N VAL A 54 2.87 7.84 -9.62
CA VAL A 54 1.62 7.15 -9.91
C VAL A 54 0.57 7.55 -8.90
N ILE A 55 0.92 7.53 -7.62
CA ILE A 55 0.00 7.88 -6.55
C ILE A 55 0.73 8.92 -5.70
N PRO A 56 0.13 10.11 -5.50
CA PRO A 56 0.83 11.18 -4.78
C PRO A 56 1.21 10.77 -3.36
N ALA A 57 2.28 11.36 -2.86
CA ALA A 57 2.75 11.12 -1.49
C ALA A 57 1.83 11.88 -0.54
N ARG A 58 0.81 11.21 -0.05
CA ARG A 58 -0.19 11.86 0.78
C ARG A 58 -0.64 10.99 1.95
N PHE A 59 -0.10 9.78 2.07
CA PHE A 59 -0.53 8.88 3.12
C PHE A 59 0.43 8.96 4.29
N ARG A 60 -0.09 8.81 5.50
CA ARG A 60 0.78 8.73 6.66
C ARG A 60 1.58 7.45 6.66
N TRP A 61 1.03 6.41 6.03
CA TRP A 61 1.70 5.13 5.87
C TRP A 61 1.04 4.42 4.71
N ALA A 62 1.80 3.60 4.02
CA ALA A 62 1.28 2.79 2.92
C ALA A 62 2.03 1.48 2.89
N GLY A 63 1.29 0.39 2.68
CA GLY A 63 1.89 -0.92 2.52
C GLY A 63 2.17 -1.21 1.07
N ASP A 64 2.67 -2.41 0.82
CA ASP A 64 2.99 -2.83 -0.53
C ASP A 64 1.74 -3.29 -1.25
N PHE A 65 1.76 -3.14 -2.57
CA PHE A 65 0.66 -3.66 -3.38
C PHE A 65 0.74 -5.17 -3.45
N ARG A 66 -0.38 -5.81 -3.18
CA ARG A 66 -0.52 -7.26 -3.32
C ARG A 66 -1.85 -7.51 -3.99
N GLU A 67 -1.82 -8.23 -5.09
CA GLU A 67 -3.03 -8.54 -5.85
C GLU A 67 -3.85 -7.28 -6.11
N GLY A 68 -3.16 -6.20 -6.49
CA GLY A 68 -3.83 -4.98 -6.90
C GLY A 68 -4.34 -4.08 -5.79
N ARG A 69 -4.01 -4.36 -4.54
CA ARG A 69 -4.50 -3.58 -3.40
C ARG A 69 -3.37 -3.27 -2.45
N ALA A 70 -3.45 -2.11 -1.80
CA ALA A 70 -2.49 -1.74 -0.75
C ALA A 70 -3.25 -1.09 0.39
N GLU A 71 -2.84 -1.42 1.61
CA GLU A 71 -3.39 -0.78 2.80
C GLU A 71 -2.72 0.57 2.97
N VAL A 72 -3.47 1.55 3.40
CA VAL A 72 -2.94 2.89 3.64
C VAL A 72 -3.51 3.43 4.93
N GLU A 73 -2.79 4.40 5.49
CA GLU A 73 -3.26 5.11 6.68
C GLU A 73 -3.23 6.59 6.37
N THR A 74 -4.30 7.28 6.77
CA THR A 74 -4.37 8.72 6.68
C THR A 74 -4.67 9.26 8.07
N GLU A 75 -4.83 10.57 8.17
CA GLU A 75 -5.19 11.16 9.46
C GLU A 75 -6.54 10.71 9.96
N THR A 76 -7.40 10.26 9.09
CA THR A 76 -8.73 9.86 9.50
C THR A 76 -8.88 8.37 9.75
N GLY A 77 -7.87 7.57 9.41
CA GLY A 77 -7.92 6.14 9.66
C GLY A 77 -7.26 5.35 8.56
N MET A 78 -7.46 4.04 8.60
CA MET A 78 -6.91 3.14 7.61
C MET A 78 -7.92 2.84 6.53
N GLY A 79 -7.41 2.60 5.33
CA GLY A 79 -8.22 2.23 4.19
C GLY A 79 -7.45 1.35 3.25
N LEU A 80 -8.03 1.12 2.08
CA LEU A 80 -7.44 0.26 1.06
C LEU A 80 -7.56 0.98 -0.28
N ILE A 81 -6.48 0.96 -1.06
CA ILE A 81 -6.49 1.63 -2.36
C ILE A 81 -6.20 0.63 -3.46
N ASP A 82 -6.59 0.99 -4.68
CA ASP A 82 -6.26 0.23 -5.86
C ASP A 82 -4.99 0.82 -6.49
N ARG A 83 -4.59 0.27 -7.63
CA ARG A 83 -3.34 0.66 -8.25
C ARG A 83 -3.36 2.06 -8.82
N GLU A 84 -4.53 2.65 -8.99
CA GLU A 84 -4.65 4.04 -9.41
C GLU A 84 -4.76 5.00 -8.24
N GLY A 85 -4.74 4.48 -7.01
CA GLY A 85 -4.82 5.33 -5.84
C GLY A 85 -6.22 5.66 -5.40
N ARG A 86 -7.22 5.00 -5.99
CA ARG A 86 -8.59 5.23 -5.60
C ARG A 86 -8.91 4.37 -4.38
N TYR A 87 -9.74 4.91 -3.51
CA TYR A 87 -10.09 4.17 -2.31
C TYR A 87 -11.08 3.06 -2.64
N VAL A 88 -10.69 1.84 -2.34
CA VAL A 88 -11.57 0.68 -2.37
C VAL A 88 -12.34 0.62 -1.05
N ILE A 89 -11.63 0.94 0.04
CA ILE A 89 -12.23 1.09 1.36
C ILE A 89 -11.76 2.44 1.86
N ARG A 90 -12.70 3.31 2.23
CA ARG A 90 -12.34 4.66 2.63
C ARG A 90 -11.51 4.64 3.90
N PRO A 91 -10.61 5.60 4.07
CA PRO A 91 -9.67 5.59 5.20
C PRO A 91 -10.34 6.15 6.46
N GLU A 92 -11.23 5.37 7.03
CA GLU A 92 -11.99 5.82 8.17
C GLU A 92 -12.09 4.74 9.25
N TYR A 93 -11.33 3.67 9.14
CA TYR A 93 -11.44 2.54 10.05
C TYR A 93 -10.20 2.42 10.91
N GLU A 94 -10.36 1.75 12.05
CA GLU A 94 -9.23 1.58 12.98
C GLU A 94 -8.19 0.64 12.39
N ILE A 95 -8.63 -0.42 11.76
CA ILE A 95 -7.73 -1.41 11.16
C ILE A 95 -8.35 -1.85 9.84
N VAL A 96 -7.51 -1.92 8.81
CA VAL A 96 -7.86 -2.54 7.55
C VAL A 96 -6.76 -3.55 7.28
N ASP A 97 -7.11 -4.83 7.27
CA ASP A 97 -6.16 -5.92 7.19
C ASP A 97 -6.52 -6.78 5.98
N TYR A 98 -5.76 -6.62 4.92
CA TYR A 98 -6.05 -7.26 3.64
C TYR A 98 -5.37 -8.61 3.59
N ASP A 99 -6.14 -9.63 3.22
CA ASP A 99 -5.65 -11.00 3.05
C ASP A 99 -5.79 -11.36 1.59
N PRO A 100 -4.73 -11.20 0.81
CA PRO A 100 -4.84 -11.48 -0.63
C PRO A 100 -5.05 -12.96 -0.94
N ALA A 101 -4.62 -13.86 -0.06
CA ALA A 101 -4.80 -15.28 -0.34
C ALA A 101 -6.27 -15.65 -0.36
N GLN A 102 -7.09 -14.97 0.42
CA GLN A 102 -8.52 -15.25 0.47
C GLN A 102 -9.34 -14.16 -0.19
N SER A 103 -8.69 -13.10 -0.67
CA SER A 103 -9.34 -11.98 -1.33
C SER A 103 -10.39 -11.34 -0.43
N VAL A 104 -10.10 -11.27 0.86
CA VAL A 104 -10.97 -10.62 1.83
C VAL A 104 -10.17 -9.60 2.62
N VAL A 105 -10.90 -8.67 3.22
CA VAL A 105 -10.31 -7.60 4.03
C VAL A 105 -11.02 -7.62 5.36
N ARG A 106 -10.26 -7.71 6.44
CA ARG A 106 -10.82 -7.62 7.77
C ARG A 106 -10.76 -6.18 8.21
N VAL A 107 -11.87 -5.64 8.66
CA VAL A 107 -11.97 -4.23 8.99
C VAL A 107 -12.49 -4.11 10.42
N ARG A 108 -11.82 -3.27 11.21
CA ARG A 108 -12.21 -3.06 12.60
C ARG A 108 -12.70 -1.63 12.78
N GLN A 109 -13.83 -1.50 13.47
CA GLN A 109 -14.37 -0.19 13.78
C GLN A 109 -15.05 -0.26 15.13
N HIS A 110 -14.68 0.62 16.03
CA HIS A 110 -15.22 0.67 17.39
C HIS A 110 -15.10 -0.68 18.08
N GLY A 111 -13.95 -1.33 17.90
CA GLY A 111 -13.69 -2.60 18.55
C GLY A 111 -14.41 -3.78 17.93
N ARG A 112 -15.10 -3.60 16.82
CA ARG A 112 -15.86 -4.66 16.17
C ARG A 112 -15.30 -4.93 14.79
N TRP A 113 -15.41 -6.16 14.35
CA TRP A 113 -14.82 -6.59 13.08
C TRP A 113 -15.90 -6.91 12.08
N ALA A 114 -15.59 -6.66 10.82
CA ALA A 114 -16.42 -7.07 9.69
C ALA A 114 -15.51 -7.53 8.58
N LEU A 115 -16.07 -8.28 7.65
CA LEU A 115 -15.35 -8.73 6.47
C LEU A 115 -15.84 -7.93 5.27
N PHE A 116 -14.89 -7.51 4.44
CA PHE A 116 -15.18 -6.87 3.18
C PHE A 116 -14.57 -7.71 2.09
N ASP A 117 -15.13 -7.63 0.90
CA ASP A 117 -14.55 -8.36 -0.23
C ASP A 117 -13.47 -7.48 -0.89
N TYR A 118 -12.87 -8.05 -1.90
CA TYR A 118 -11.78 -7.43 -2.63
C TYR A 118 -12.22 -6.12 -3.30
N LEU A 119 -13.50 -5.97 -3.60
CA LEU A 119 -14.01 -4.77 -4.24
C LEU A 119 -14.50 -3.74 -3.25
N GLY A 120 -14.32 -4.00 -1.95
CA GLY A 120 -14.69 -3.03 -0.93
C GLY A 120 -16.12 -3.14 -0.46
N ARG A 121 -16.82 -4.22 -0.80
CA ARG A 121 -18.20 -4.40 -0.37
C ARG A 121 -18.19 -5.16 0.95
N ARG A 122 -19.04 -4.70 1.87
CA ARG A 122 -19.10 -5.35 3.17
C ARG A 122 -19.83 -6.68 3.03
N LEU A 123 -19.22 -7.72 3.53
CA LEU A 123 -19.79 -9.06 3.46
C LEU A 123 -20.52 -9.44 4.73
N THR A 124 -20.11 -8.89 5.87
CA THR A 124 -20.75 -9.21 7.15
C THR A 124 -21.04 -7.92 7.87
N GLU A 125 -21.95 -7.98 8.84
CA GLU A 125 -22.13 -6.87 9.74
C GLU A 125 -20.95 -6.78 10.67
N PHE A 126 -20.73 -5.61 11.25
CA PHE A 126 -19.75 -5.48 12.29
C PHE A 126 -20.26 -6.29 13.48
N GLY A 127 -19.46 -7.25 13.90
CA GLY A 127 -19.88 -8.17 14.94
C GLY A 127 -19.75 -7.58 16.31
N ALA A 128 -19.85 -8.42 17.32
CA ALA A 128 -19.62 -7.99 18.67
C ALA A 128 -18.19 -7.47 18.80
N ALA A 129 -17.96 -6.64 19.80
CA ALA A 129 -16.62 -6.10 20.03
C ALA A 129 -15.65 -7.26 20.12
N ASP A 130 -14.45 -7.04 19.55
CA ASP A 130 -13.53 -8.15 19.49
C ASP A 130 -13.02 -8.55 20.86
N ASP A 131 -13.18 -7.69 21.85
CA ASP A 131 -12.75 -8.11 23.17
C ASP A 131 -13.59 -9.24 23.68
N ARG A 132 -14.73 -9.47 23.08
CA ARG A 132 -15.53 -10.58 23.51
C ARG A 132 -14.80 -11.88 23.40
N GLU A 133 -13.91 -11.94 22.49
CA GLU A 133 -13.24 -13.20 22.32
C GLU A 133 -12.39 -13.56 23.45
N GLU A 134 -11.93 -12.55 24.13
CA GLU A 134 -11.06 -12.89 25.20
C GLU A 134 -11.74 -13.53 26.31
N THR A 135 -13.01 -13.37 26.35
CA THR A 135 -13.68 -13.98 27.45
C THR A 135 -13.70 -15.45 27.32
N ASP A 136 -13.30 -15.95 26.26
CA ASP A 136 -13.39 -17.37 26.07
C ASP A 136 -12.33 -18.15 26.66
#